data_17fbb5a625e9d63037f05b1f39933029
#
_entry.id   17fbb5a625e9d63037f05b1f39933029
#
_cell.length_a   1.000
_cell.length_b   1.000
_cell.length_c   1.000
_cell.angle_alpha   90.00
_cell.angle_beta   90.00
_cell.angle_gamma   90.00
#
_symmetry.space_group_name_H-M   'P 1'
#
loop_
_entity.id
_entity.type
_entity.pdbx_description
1 polymer ?
#
loop_
_entity_poly.entity_id
_entity_poly.type
_entity_poly.pdbx_seq_one_letter_code
_entity_poly.pdbx_strand_id
1 'polypeptide(L)'
;MLTLYIKDGCPYCIRVLGSLKNIGVAFETKNIADDAVAGELVKRGGKRQVPYLVDPERNVEMYESEDIVKYLEDHYEETAK
;
A
#
# COMPACT_ATOMS: atom_id res chain seq x y z
N MET A 1 2.12 -11.60 1.86
CA MET A 1 2.10 -10.40 2.70
C MET A 1 1.91 -9.15 1.86
N LEU A 2 1.07 -8.25 2.31
CA LEU A 2 0.86 -6.99 1.62
C LEU A 2 2.12 -6.11 1.70
N THR A 3 2.40 -5.40 0.62
CA THR A 3 3.49 -4.41 0.59
C THR A 3 2.91 -3.05 0.25
N LEU A 4 3.26 -2.04 1.03
CA LEU A 4 2.85 -0.67 0.78
C LEU A 4 4.05 0.22 0.54
N TYR A 5 4.10 0.87 -0.61
CA TYR A 5 5.15 1.85 -0.93
C TYR A 5 4.71 3.20 -0.40
N ILE A 6 5.58 3.84 0.37
CA ILE A 6 5.26 5.08 1.09
C ILE A 6 6.37 6.12 0.94
N LYS A 7 6.04 7.33 1.39
CA LYS A 7 6.97 8.43 1.51
C LYS A 7 6.71 9.13 2.85
N ASP A 8 7.75 9.59 3.50
CA ASP A 8 7.61 10.32 4.77
C ASP A 8 6.80 11.60 4.57
N GLY A 9 5.92 11.91 5.51
CA GLY A 9 5.11 13.11 5.46
C GLY A 9 3.96 13.09 4.47
N CYS A 10 3.68 11.96 3.84
CA CYS A 10 2.58 11.83 2.89
C CYS A 10 1.28 11.55 3.64
N PRO A 11 0.31 12.48 3.63
CA PRO A 11 -0.95 12.27 4.34
C PRO A 11 -1.76 11.11 3.79
N TYR A 12 -1.68 10.85 2.49
CA TYR A 12 -2.37 9.73 1.87
C TYR A 12 -1.78 8.39 2.29
N CYS A 13 -0.46 8.33 2.46
CA CYS A 13 0.21 7.14 2.99
C CYS A 13 -0.21 6.88 4.43
N ILE A 14 -0.28 7.92 5.24
CA ILE A 14 -0.70 7.82 6.65
C ILE A 14 -2.12 7.25 6.73
N ARG A 15 -3.00 7.68 5.86
CA ARG A 15 -4.38 7.19 5.81
C ARG A 15 -4.43 5.68 5.55
N VAL A 16 -3.66 5.20 4.57
CA VAL A 16 -3.61 3.78 4.25
C VAL A 16 -2.98 2.97 5.37
N LEU A 17 -1.90 3.49 5.97
CA LEU A 17 -1.26 2.85 7.12
C LEU A 17 -2.23 2.71 8.29
N GLY A 18 -3.02 3.74 8.55
CA GLY A 18 -4.04 3.70 9.59
C GLY A 18 -5.08 2.61 9.35
N SER A 19 -5.51 2.47 8.10
CA SER A 19 -6.46 1.45 7.70
C SER A 19 -5.87 0.04 7.89
N LEU A 20 -4.63 -0.17 7.47
CA LEU A 20 -3.95 -1.46 7.64
C LEU A 20 -3.82 -1.85 9.10
N LYS A 21 -3.43 -0.90 9.95
CA LYS A 21 -3.30 -1.14 11.40
C LYS A 21 -4.65 -1.44 12.04
N ASN A 22 -5.68 -0.72 11.61
CA ASN A 22 -7.02 -0.90 12.15
C ASN A 22 -7.60 -2.27 11.79
N ILE A 23 -7.35 -2.73 10.58
CA ILE A 23 -7.78 -4.05 10.12
C ILE A 23 -6.97 -5.16 10.80
N GLY A 24 -5.69 -4.92 11.10
CA GLY A 24 -4.84 -5.89 11.76
C GLY A 24 -4.20 -6.90 10.81
N VAL A 25 -4.19 -6.62 9.51
CA VAL A 25 -3.57 -7.49 8.52
C VAL A 25 -2.05 -7.29 8.50
N ALA A 26 -1.30 -8.35 8.26
CA ALA A 26 0.16 -8.27 8.16
C ALA A 26 0.58 -7.55 6.87
N PHE A 27 1.52 -6.63 6.99
CA PHE A 27 2.03 -5.88 5.86
C PHE A 27 3.47 -5.42 6.11
N GLU A 28 4.15 -5.08 5.03
CA GLU A 28 5.45 -4.42 5.10
C GLU A 28 5.40 -3.10 4.33
N THR A 29 6.28 -2.18 4.68
CA THR A 29 6.39 -0.89 3.98
C THR A 29 7.74 -0.77 3.30
N LYS A 30 7.75 -0.06 2.17
CA LYS A 30 8.98 0.29 1.46
C LYS A 30 8.95 1.79 1.19
N ASN A 31 9.97 2.48 1.64
CA ASN A 31 10.05 3.94 1.53
C ASN A 31 10.76 4.35 0.25
N ILE A 32 10.12 5.17 -0.56
CA ILE A 32 10.68 5.61 -1.85
C ILE A 32 11.79 6.66 -1.73
N ALA A 33 12.12 7.09 -0.51
CA ALA A 33 13.34 7.88 -0.28
C ALA A 33 14.59 7.06 -0.64
N ASP A 34 14.49 5.74 -0.58
CA ASP A 34 15.50 4.84 -1.10
C ASP A 34 15.36 4.76 -2.62
N ASP A 35 16.39 5.14 -3.37
CA ASP A 35 16.35 5.16 -4.84
C ASP A 35 16.04 3.80 -5.46
N ALA A 36 16.54 2.72 -4.85
CA ALA A 36 16.26 1.37 -5.34
C ALA A 36 14.78 1.04 -5.21
N VAL A 37 14.15 1.46 -4.12
CA VAL A 37 12.72 1.28 -3.88
C VAL A 37 11.90 2.11 -4.87
N ALA A 38 12.30 3.37 -5.09
CA ALA A 38 11.62 4.23 -6.06
C ALA A 38 11.68 3.63 -7.47
N GLY A 39 12.83 3.09 -7.86
CA GLY A 39 12.99 2.41 -9.15
C GLY A 39 12.10 1.17 -9.26
N GLU A 40 12.01 0.39 -8.20
CA GLU A 40 11.14 -0.77 -8.14
C GLU A 40 9.68 -0.38 -8.34
N LEU A 41 9.24 0.68 -7.66
CA LEU A 41 7.88 1.19 -7.78
C LEU A 41 7.54 1.58 -9.22
N VAL A 42 8.44 2.31 -9.88
CA VAL A 42 8.22 2.74 -11.26
C VAL A 42 8.14 1.53 -12.20
N LYS A 43 8.95 0.52 -11.99
CA LYS A 43 8.90 -0.71 -12.79
C LYS A 43 7.58 -1.43 -12.62
N ARG A 44 7.02 -1.45 -11.41
CA ARG A 44 5.76 -2.13 -11.15
C ARG A 44 4.56 -1.37 -11.67
N GLY A 45 4.45 -0.10 -11.32
CA GLY A 45 3.25 0.69 -11.58
C GLY A 45 3.37 1.70 -12.71
N GLY A 46 4.58 2.03 -13.11
CA GLY A 46 4.84 3.00 -14.16
C GLY A 46 4.94 4.44 -13.69
N LYS A 47 4.71 4.71 -12.41
CA LYS A 47 4.75 6.07 -11.85
C LYS A 47 5.47 6.08 -10.51
N ARG A 48 6.16 7.17 -10.24
CA ARG A 48 6.75 7.43 -8.92
C ARG A 48 5.72 8.14 -8.05
N GLN A 49 4.67 7.41 -7.68
CA GLN A 49 3.55 7.93 -6.89
C GLN A 49 3.26 7.01 -5.71
N VAL A 50 3.01 7.57 -4.55
CA VAL A 50 2.64 6.84 -3.35
C VAL A 50 1.31 7.39 -2.80
N PRO A 51 0.54 6.61 -2.05
CA PRO A 51 0.78 5.21 -1.72
C PRO A 51 0.55 4.26 -2.89
N TYR A 52 1.21 3.11 -2.87
CA TYR A 52 1.03 2.06 -3.87
C TYR A 52 0.97 0.72 -3.14
N LEU A 53 -0.11 -0.02 -3.33
CA LEU A 53 -0.32 -1.30 -2.67
C LEU A 53 -0.02 -2.46 -3.61
N VAL A 54 0.66 -3.47 -3.08
CA VAL A 54 0.88 -4.74 -3.77
C VAL A 54 0.30 -5.85 -2.91
N ASP A 55 -0.62 -6.62 -3.48
CA ASP A 55 -1.18 -7.82 -2.85
C ASP A 55 -0.81 -9.02 -3.72
N PRO A 56 0.29 -9.71 -3.39
CA PRO A 56 0.75 -10.83 -4.23
C PRO A 56 -0.17 -12.03 -4.18
N GLU A 57 -0.89 -12.24 -3.09
CA GLU A 57 -1.80 -13.37 -2.96
C GLU A 57 -2.98 -13.29 -3.92
N ARG A 58 -3.44 -12.06 -4.21
CA ARG A 58 -4.55 -11.83 -5.12
C ARG A 58 -4.10 -11.28 -6.47
N ASN A 59 -2.80 -11.09 -6.63
CA ASN A 59 -2.20 -10.52 -7.85
C ASN A 59 -2.78 -9.15 -8.17
N VAL A 60 -2.90 -8.30 -7.16
CA VAL A 60 -3.46 -6.95 -7.28
C VAL A 60 -2.41 -5.92 -6.93
N GLU A 61 -2.33 -4.84 -7.73
CA GLU A 61 -1.48 -3.69 -7.47
C GLU A 61 -2.27 -2.45 -7.85
N MET A 62 -2.20 -1.40 -7.00
CA MET A 62 -2.96 -0.18 -7.26
C MET A 62 -2.36 1.05 -6.60
N TYR A 63 -2.59 2.19 -7.25
CA TYR A 63 -2.35 3.52 -6.69
C TYR A 63 -3.64 4.00 -6.00
N GLU A 64 -3.67 5.25 -5.57
CA GLU A 64 -4.79 5.96 -5.00
C GLU A 64 -5.23 5.46 -3.63
N SER A 65 -5.04 6.32 -2.62
CA SER A 65 -5.31 5.97 -1.23
C SER A 65 -6.75 5.51 -0.99
N GLU A 66 -7.73 6.15 -1.63
CA GLU A 66 -9.13 5.78 -1.44
C GLU A 66 -9.46 4.41 -2.02
N ASP A 67 -8.91 4.12 -3.20
CA ASP A 67 -9.08 2.81 -3.82
C ASP A 67 -8.42 1.71 -2.99
N ILE A 68 -7.25 2.00 -2.45
CA ILE A 68 -6.52 1.08 -1.58
C ILE A 68 -7.33 0.78 -0.31
N VAL A 69 -7.83 1.83 0.35
CA VAL A 69 -8.63 1.67 1.57
C VAL A 69 -9.87 0.84 1.30
N LYS A 70 -10.57 1.14 0.22
CA LYS A 70 -11.76 0.39 -0.17
C LYS A 70 -11.44 -1.07 -0.45
N TYR A 71 -10.35 -1.34 -1.16
CA TYR A 71 -9.90 -2.69 -1.45
C TYR A 71 -9.62 -3.46 -0.15
N LEU A 72 -8.94 -2.83 0.80
CA LEU A 72 -8.63 -3.44 2.07
C LEU A 72 -9.90 -3.74 2.88
N GLU A 73 -10.84 -2.82 2.90
CA GLU A 73 -12.13 -3.03 3.57
C GLU A 73 -12.91 -4.19 2.95
N ASP A 74 -12.92 -4.27 1.61
CA ASP A 74 -13.67 -5.29 0.91
C ASP A 74 -13.09 -6.69 1.08
N HIS A 75 -11.77 -6.80 1.23
CA HIS A 75 -11.09 -8.10 1.18
C HIS A 75 -10.48 -8.55 2.52
N TYR A 76 -10.24 -7.63 3.44
CA TYR A 76 -9.53 -7.94 4.67
C TYR A 76 -10.27 -7.58 5.94
N GLU A 77 -11.17 -6.63 5.91
CA GLU A 77 -11.89 -6.19 7.12
C GLU A 77 -12.73 -7.30 7.73
N GLU A 78 -13.41 -8.07 6.91
CA GLU A 78 -14.22 -9.21 7.36
C GLU A 78 -13.36 -10.27 8.05
N THR A 79 -12.15 -10.47 7.55
CA THR A 79 -11.22 -11.44 8.11
C THR A 79 -10.73 -11.04 9.50
N ALA A 80 -10.66 -9.73 9.77
CA ALA A 80 -10.21 -9.19 11.04
C ALA A 80 -11.27 -9.30 12.14
N LYS A 81 -12.50 -9.49 11.77
CA LYS A 81 -13.60 -9.66 12.71
C LYS A 81 -13.73 -11.11 13.14
#